data_21688e9f77bd6dd4885504c3497df78f
#
_entry.id   21688e9f77bd6dd4885504c3497df78f
#
_cell.length_a   1.000
_cell.length_b   1.000
_cell.length_c   1.000
_cell.angle_alpha   90.00
_cell.angle_beta   90.00
_cell.angle_gamma   90.00
#
_symmetry.space_group_name_H-M   'P 1'
#
loop_
_entity.id
_entity.type
_entity.pdbx_description
1 polymer ?
#
loop_
_entity_poly.entity_id
_entity_poly.type
_entity_poly.pdbx_seq_one_letter_code
_entity_poly.pdbx_strand_id
1 'polypeptide(L)'
;PANIAGFASETLQQQQLVDLILIQKADCRQPAGSEAWMDATNAARLFQVRDGSIEDAGRMARVLTGRSVGLVLSGGGARAYAHIGAIRALRERGVPIDFVGGASMGAIVAAGVAMGWTAMRWTRASATPSSIPRRWMTSPSRSSP
;
A
#
# COMPACT_ATOMS: atom_id res chain seq x y z
N PRO A 1 -23.03 3.71 15.66
CA PRO A 1 -22.57 2.50 15.01
C PRO A 1 -23.80 1.73 14.54
N ALA A 2 -23.92 1.66 13.18
CA ALA A 2 -24.96 0.90 12.54
C ALA A 2 -24.91 -0.55 13.05
N ASN A 3 -26.05 -1.19 13.09
CA ASN A 3 -26.26 -2.52 13.65
C ASN A 3 -25.44 -3.58 12.86
N ILE A 4 -24.14 -3.67 13.16
CA ILE A 4 -23.19 -4.63 12.57
C ILE A 4 -23.72 -6.06 12.75
N ALA A 5 -24.30 -6.37 13.92
CA ALA A 5 -24.75 -7.71 14.26
C ALA A 5 -25.91 -8.18 13.37
N GLY A 6 -26.85 -7.29 13.00
CA GLY A 6 -27.97 -7.63 12.10
C GLY A 6 -27.48 -7.97 10.69
N PHE A 7 -26.55 -7.17 10.16
CA PHE A 7 -25.98 -7.38 8.83
C PHE A 7 -25.14 -8.66 8.76
N ALA A 8 -24.32 -8.92 9.79
CA ALA A 8 -23.50 -10.12 9.87
C ALA A 8 -24.32 -11.41 9.88
N SER A 9 -25.45 -11.43 10.57
CA SER A 9 -26.33 -12.60 10.66
C SER A 9 -26.92 -12.99 9.30
N GLU A 10 -27.31 -12.03 8.50
CA GLU A 10 -27.91 -12.25 7.17
C GLU A 10 -26.87 -12.73 6.15
N THR A 11 -25.67 -12.16 6.18
CA THR A 11 -24.57 -12.49 5.28
C THR A 11 -23.98 -13.87 5.52
N LEU A 12 -23.85 -14.29 6.76
CA LEU A 12 -23.34 -15.62 7.15
C LEU A 12 -24.27 -16.76 6.70
N GLN A 13 -25.57 -16.51 6.58
CA GLN A 13 -26.54 -17.51 6.13
C GLN A 13 -26.46 -17.79 4.64
N GLN A 14 -25.92 -16.89 3.82
CA GLN A 14 -25.95 -17.00 2.36
C GLN A 14 -24.68 -17.60 1.74
N GLN A 15 -23.64 -17.91 2.51
CA GLN A 15 -22.33 -18.43 2.02
C GLN A 15 -21.73 -17.63 0.83
N GLN A 16 -22.06 -16.37 0.69
CA GLN A 16 -21.60 -15.51 -0.38
C GLN A 16 -20.27 -14.84 -0.02
N LEU A 17 -19.42 -14.66 -1.04
CA LEU A 17 -18.23 -13.83 -0.89
C LEU A 17 -18.67 -12.35 -0.81
N VAL A 18 -18.39 -11.73 0.31
CA VAL A 18 -18.76 -10.35 0.57
C VAL A 18 -17.54 -9.45 0.43
N ASP A 19 -17.68 -8.38 -0.31
CA ASP A 19 -16.72 -7.28 -0.35
C ASP A 19 -17.23 -6.15 0.57
N LEU A 20 -16.43 -5.81 1.56
CA LEU A 20 -16.75 -4.75 2.51
C LEU A 20 -16.16 -3.42 2.03
N ILE A 21 -17.01 -2.40 1.94
CA ILE A 21 -16.59 -1.05 1.59
C ILE A 21 -16.85 -0.15 2.81
N LEU A 22 -15.79 0.38 3.41
CA LEU A 22 -15.88 1.34 4.50
C LEU A 22 -15.68 2.74 3.96
N ILE A 23 -16.74 3.56 4.04
CA ILE A 23 -16.67 4.96 3.65
C ILE A 23 -16.14 5.75 4.84
N GLN A 24 -15.01 6.38 4.66
CA GLN A 24 -14.33 7.20 5.65
C GLN A 24 -14.62 8.68 5.41
N LYS A 25 -14.46 9.51 6.44
CA LYS A 25 -14.53 10.97 6.28
C LYS A 25 -13.49 11.44 5.26
N ALA A 26 -13.79 12.50 4.53
CA ALA A 26 -12.90 13.06 3.49
C ALA A 26 -11.50 13.41 3.98
N ASP A 27 -11.35 13.81 5.24
CA ASP A 27 -10.09 14.17 5.90
C ASP A 27 -9.40 12.99 6.61
N CYS A 28 -9.95 11.78 6.53
CA CYS A 28 -9.41 10.60 7.20
C CYS A 28 -8.03 10.25 6.64
N ARG A 29 -7.01 10.34 7.49
CA ARG A 29 -5.62 9.97 7.14
C ARG A 29 -5.29 8.54 7.50
N GLN A 30 -5.90 8.01 8.54
CA GLN A 30 -5.64 6.67 9.04
C GLN A 30 -6.97 6.02 9.46
N PRO A 31 -7.49 5.10 8.64
CA PRO A 31 -8.70 4.35 8.98
C PRO A 31 -8.50 3.52 10.26
N ALA A 32 -9.53 3.43 11.07
CA ALA A 32 -9.54 2.63 12.30
C ALA A 32 -10.80 1.75 12.38
N GLY A 33 -10.73 0.70 13.17
CA GLY A 33 -11.87 -0.19 13.44
C GLY A 33 -12.22 -1.16 12.31
N SER A 34 -11.35 -1.32 11.32
CA SER A 34 -11.58 -2.20 10.17
C SER A 34 -11.67 -3.68 10.54
N GLU A 35 -10.89 -4.11 11.54
CA GLU A 35 -10.85 -5.51 12.00
C GLU A 35 -12.22 -5.96 12.50
N ALA A 36 -12.86 -5.18 13.37
CA ALA A 36 -14.16 -5.51 13.92
C ALA A 36 -15.24 -5.67 12.83
N TRP A 37 -15.16 -4.89 11.76
CA TRP A 37 -16.05 -5.02 10.61
C TRP A 37 -15.74 -6.25 9.76
N MET A 38 -14.47 -6.54 9.53
CA MET A 38 -14.04 -7.74 8.80
C MET A 38 -14.49 -9.00 9.53
N ASP A 39 -14.26 -9.08 10.84
CA ASP A 39 -14.65 -10.22 11.68
C ASP A 39 -16.18 -10.41 11.71
N ALA A 40 -16.92 -9.32 11.87
CA ALA A 40 -18.38 -9.37 11.95
C ALA A 40 -19.05 -9.77 10.63
N THR A 41 -18.47 -9.41 9.48
CA THR A 41 -19.06 -9.66 8.16
C THR A 41 -18.44 -10.86 7.44
N ASN A 42 -17.36 -11.45 7.97
CA ASN A 42 -16.56 -12.47 7.29
C ASN A 42 -16.22 -12.07 5.84
N ALA A 43 -15.91 -10.79 5.62
CA ALA A 43 -15.69 -10.26 4.30
C ALA A 43 -14.40 -10.79 3.68
N ALA A 44 -14.47 -11.17 2.40
CA ALA A 44 -13.33 -11.67 1.64
C ALA A 44 -12.33 -10.54 1.30
N ARG A 45 -12.82 -9.32 1.09
CA ARG A 45 -12.01 -8.13 0.78
C ARG A 45 -12.55 -6.91 1.50
N LEU A 46 -11.61 -6.01 1.85
CA LEU A 46 -11.93 -4.71 2.45
C LEU A 46 -11.45 -3.58 1.55
N PHE A 47 -12.31 -2.63 1.28
CA PHE A 47 -11.99 -1.37 0.62
C PHE A 47 -12.22 -0.21 1.59
N GLN A 48 -11.26 0.71 1.64
CA GLN A 48 -11.36 1.96 2.37
C GLN A 48 -11.48 3.08 1.36
N VAL A 49 -12.58 3.82 1.38
CA VAL A 49 -12.88 4.88 0.41
C VAL A 49 -13.19 6.15 1.19
N ARG A 50 -12.47 7.23 0.95
CA ARG A 50 -12.79 8.54 1.54
C ARG A 50 -13.97 9.14 0.81
N ASP A 51 -14.88 9.71 1.57
CA ASP A 51 -16.06 10.39 1.02
C ASP A 51 -15.64 11.48 0.03
N GLY A 52 -16.25 11.47 -1.16
CA GLY A 52 -15.94 12.39 -2.25
C GLY A 52 -14.61 12.14 -2.98
N SER A 53 -13.80 11.13 -2.60
CA SER A 53 -12.53 10.83 -3.28
C SER A 53 -12.76 10.04 -4.57
N ILE A 54 -12.63 10.70 -5.71
CA ILE A 54 -12.69 10.07 -7.04
C ILE A 54 -11.54 9.07 -7.23
N GLU A 55 -10.37 9.36 -6.65
CA GLU A 55 -9.20 8.49 -6.74
C GLU A 55 -9.44 7.15 -6.02
N ASP A 56 -9.95 7.19 -4.78
CA ASP A 56 -10.25 5.99 -4.00
C ASP A 56 -11.36 5.16 -4.65
N ALA A 57 -12.42 5.81 -5.12
CA ALA A 57 -13.53 5.16 -5.84
C ALA A 57 -13.05 4.54 -7.16
N GLY A 58 -12.21 5.25 -7.91
CA GLY A 58 -11.62 4.75 -9.15
C GLY A 58 -10.72 3.53 -8.92
N ARG A 59 -9.91 3.53 -7.86
CA ARG A 59 -9.10 2.38 -7.47
C ARG A 59 -9.98 1.18 -7.12
N MET A 60 -11.00 1.39 -6.29
CA MET A 60 -11.95 0.33 -5.93
C MET A 60 -12.62 -0.25 -7.18
N ALA A 61 -13.12 0.59 -8.08
CA ALA A 61 -13.76 0.16 -9.32
C ALA A 61 -12.81 -0.69 -10.19
N ARG A 62 -11.54 -0.27 -10.33
CA ARG A 62 -10.54 -1.07 -11.09
C ARG A 62 -10.29 -2.43 -10.46
N VAL A 63 -10.20 -2.52 -9.13
CA VAL A 63 -9.99 -3.78 -8.44
C VAL A 63 -11.21 -4.70 -8.59
N LEU A 64 -12.42 -4.18 -8.42
CA LEU A 64 -13.66 -4.95 -8.55
C LEU A 64 -13.88 -5.47 -9.99
N THR A 65 -13.49 -4.68 -10.99
CA THR A 65 -13.64 -5.06 -12.41
C THR A 65 -12.46 -5.84 -12.99
N GLY A 66 -11.44 -6.18 -12.16
CA GLY A 66 -10.23 -6.88 -12.63
C GLY A 66 -9.32 -6.04 -13.53
N ARG A 67 -9.44 -4.71 -13.51
CA ARG A 67 -8.64 -3.77 -14.31
C ARG A 67 -7.57 -3.04 -13.49
N SER A 68 -7.26 -3.54 -12.31
CA SER A 68 -6.22 -2.95 -11.46
C SER A 68 -4.82 -3.11 -12.08
N VAL A 69 -3.98 -2.11 -11.83
CA VAL A 69 -2.60 -2.06 -12.30
C VAL A 69 -1.64 -2.36 -11.16
N GLY A 70 -0.91 -3.46 -11.28
CA GLY A 70 0.16 -3.84 -10.35
C GLY A 70 1.53 -3.43 -10.88
N LEU A 71 2.35 -2.78 -10.06
CA LEU A 71 3.73 -2.45 -10.35
C LEU A 71 4.68 -3.32 -9.55
N VAL A 72 5.52 -4.11 -10.22
CA VAL A 72 6.53 -4.96 -9.58
C VAL A 72 7.93 -4.41 -9.87
N LEU A 73 8.71 -4.18 -8.81
CA LEU A 73 10.01 -3.57 -8.87
C LEU A 73 11.10 -4.59 -8.52
N SER A 74 12.04 -4.79 -9.44
CA SER A 74 13.14 -5.73 -9.24
C SER A 74 14.20 -5.19 -8.27
N GLY A 75 15.00 -6.09 -7.72
CA GLY A 75 16.23 -5.73 -7.02
C GLY A 75 17.29 -5.20 -8.00
N GLY A 76 18.45 -4.85 -7.48
CA GLY A 76 19.58 -4.40 -8.30
C GLY A 76 20.50 -3.40 -7.58
N GLY A 77 20.46 -3.37 -6.25
CA GLY A 77 21.27 -2.44 -5.45
C GLY A 77 21.01 -0.99 -5.86
N ALA A 78 22.05 -0.21 -6.11
CA ALA A 78 21.93 1.21 -6.51
C ALA A 78 21.16 1.42 -7.81
N ARG A 79 21.13 0.44 -8.73
CA ARG A 79 20.37 0.53 -9.99
C ARG A 79 18.87 0.65 -9.77
N ALA A 80 18.35 0.18 -8.62
CA ALA A 80 16.93 0.30 -8.27
C ALA A 80 16.46 1.76 -8.14
N TYR A 81 17.35 2.73 -8.01
CA TYR A 81 16.96 4.15 -8.06
C TYR A 81 16.36 4.56 -9.41
N ALA A 82 16.65 3.84 -10.50
CA ALA A 82 16.00 4.05 -11.79
C ALA A 82 14.47 3.85 -11.73
N HIS A 83 13.98 3.00 -10.80
CA HIS A 83 12.55 2.81 -10.57
C HIS A 83 11.83 4.11 -10.19
N ILE A 84 12.51 5.02 -9.46
CA ILE A 84 11.92 6.31 -9.06
C ILE A 84 11.58 7.14 -10.30
N GLY A 85 12.47 7.15 -11.29
CA GLY A 85 12.24 7.82 -12.58
C GLY A 85 11.08 7.19 -13.36
N ALA A 86 11.03 5.86 -13.43
CA ALA A 86 9.96 5.12 -14.08
C ALA A 86 8.60 5.39 -13.42
N ILE A 87 8.52 5.35 -12.09
CA ILE A 87 7.30 5.66 -11.33
C ILE A 87 6.83 7.08 -11.58
N ARG A 88 7.76 8.04 -11.60
CA ARG A 88 7.47 9.43 -11.94
C ARG A 88 6.85 9.53 -13.33
N ALA A 89 7.45 8.91 -14.33
CA ALA A 89 6.96 8.94 -15.72
C ALA A 89 5.57 8.28 -15.86
N LEU A 90 5.30 7.21 -15.12
CA LEU A 90 3.97 6.58 -15.08
C LEU A 90 2.92 7.54 -14.49
N ARG A 91 3.22 8.17 -13.35
CA ARG A 91 2.33 9.13 -12.71
C ARG A 91 2.07 10.37 -13.58
N GLU A 92 3.10 10.90 -14.24
CA GLU A 92 2.97 12.04 -15.15
C GLU A 92 2.06 11.73 -16.37
N ARG A 93 1.97 10.45 -16.74
CA ARG A 93 1.05 9.98 -17.79
C ARG A 93 -0.31 9.52 -17.28
N GLY A 94 -0.62 9.72 -15.98
CA GLY A 94 -1.88 9.33 -15.38
C GLY A 94 -2.09 7.81 -15.29
N VAL A 95 -1.03 7.01 -15.38
CA VAL A 95 -1.14 5.55 -15.21
C VAL A 95 -1.39 5.26 -13.73
N PRO A 96 -2.53 4.64 -13.37
CA PRO A 96 -2.82 4.30 -11.99
C PRO A 96 -1.88 3.19 -11.50
N ILE A 97 -1.50 3.26 -10.22
CA ILE A 97 -0.74 2.21 -9.56
C ILE A 97 -1.58 1.75 -8.37
N ASP A 98 -2.29 0.64 -8.54
CA ASP A 98 -3.23 0.13 -7.54
C ASP A 98 -2.54 -0.80 -6.53
N PHE A 99 -1.55 -1.54 -6.99
CA PHE A 99 -0.73 -2.43 -6.17
C PHE A 99 0.75 -2.23 -6.47
N VAL A 100 1.58 -2.41 -5.46
CA VAL A 100 3.03 -2.37 -5.61
C VAL A 100 3.66 -3.58 -4.93
N GLY A 101 4.67 -4.12 -5.56
CA GLY A 101 5.50 -5.18 -4.99
C GLY A 101 6.95 -5.00 -5.40
N GLY A 102 7.86 -5.69 -4.74
CA GLY A 102 9.27 -5.59 -5.10
C GLY A 102 10.16 -6.56 -4.37
N ALA A 103 11.38 -6.73 -4.89
CA ALA A 103 12.42 -7.55 -4.28
C ALA A 103 13.62 -6.68 -3.90
N SER A 104 14.26 -6.95 -2.74
CA SER A 104 15.46 -6.25 -2.27
C SER A 104 15.27 -4.71 -2.31
N MET A 105 16.18 -3.96 -2.94
CA MET A 105 16.04 -2.50 -3.09
C MET A 105 14.74 -2.08 -3.78
N GLY A 106 14.20 -2.89 -4.71
CA GLY A 106 12.89 -2.66 -5.31
C GLY A 106 11.75 -2.70 -4.29
N ALA A 107 11.85 -3.55 -3.24
CA ALA A 107 10.87 -3.59 -2.16
C ALA A 107 10.89 -2.29 -1.33
N ILE A 108 12.06 -1.71 -1.09
CA ILE A 108 12.19 -0.42 -0.39
C ILE A 108 11.50 0.69 -1.20
N VAL A 109 11.73 0.70 -2.52
CA VAL A 109 11.07 1.66 -3.41
C VAL A 109 9.55 1.43 -3.43
N ALA A 110 9.10 0.17 -3.51
CA ALA A 110 7.68 -0.19 -3.46
C ALA A 110 7.01 0.29 -2.16
N ALA A 111 7.67 0.10 -1.00
CA ALA A 111 7.19 0.60 0.28
C ALA A 111 7.03 2.12 0.28
N GLY A 112 7.99 2.87 -0.27
CA GLY A 112 7.87 4.31 -0.41
C GLY A 112 6.71 4.72 -1.33
N VAL A 113 6.48 3.99 -2.42
CA VAL A 113 5.31 4.23 -3.30
C VAL A 113 4.01 4.01 -2.54
N ALA A 114 3.88 2.91 -1.79
CA ALA A 114 2.71 2.60 -0.97
C ALA A 114 2.45 3.68 0.10
N MET A 115 3.51 4.29 0.64
CA MET A 115 3.42 5.43 1.58
C MET A 115 3.18 6.78 0.90
N GLY A 116 2.95 6.81 -0.42
CA GLY A 116 2.71 8.04 -1.16
C GLY A 116 3.95 8.93 -1.33
N TRP A 117 5.16 8.38 -1.28
CA TRP A 117 6.38 9.17 -1.47
C TRP A 117 6.48 9.71 -2.89
N THR A 118 6.84 10.98 -2.98
CA THR A 118 7.18 11.65 -4.23
C THR A 118 8.67 11.49 -4.56
N ALA A 119 9.06 11.76 -5.80
CA ALA A 119 10.47 11.75 -6.23
C ALA A 119 11.34 12.66 -5.34
N MET A 120 10.82 13.84 -4.94
CA MET A 120 11.53 14.78 -4.07
C MET A 120 11.79 14.21 -2.67
N ARG A 121 10.87 13.41 -2.11
CA ARG A 121 11.06 12.76 -0.81
C ARG A 121 12.13 11.68 -0.87
N TRP A 122 12.21 10.95 -1.99
CA TRP A 122 13.27 9.98 -2.25
C TRP A 122 14.64 10.64 -2.31
N THR A 123 14.77 11.76 -3.03
CA THR A 123 16.03 12.50 -3.16
C THR A 123 16.52 12.98 -1.78
N ARG A 124 15.62 13.47 -0.94
CA ARG A 124 15.98 13.86 0.44
C ARG A 124 16.39 12.67 1.31
N ALA A 125 15.70 11.55 1.23
CA ALA A 125 16.02 10.36 2.02
C ALA A 125 17.37 9.76 1.62
N SER A 126 17.73 9.81 0.34
CA SER A 126 19.04 9.34 -0.16
C SER A 126 20.18 10.33 0.07
N ALA A 127 19.89 11.62 0.22
CA ALA A 127 20.88 12.66 0.46
C ALA A 127 21.29 12.81 1.96
N THR A 128 20.60 12.13 2.88
CA THR A 128 20.91 12.22 4.31
C THR A 128 21.68 10.97 4.77
N PRO A 129 23.01 10.97 4.81
CA PRO A 129 23.81 9.82 5.26
C PRO A 129 23.66 9.50 6.75
N SER A 130 22.99 10.37 7.52
CA SER A 130 22.95 10.32 8.99
C SER A 130 21.81 9.51 9.59
N SER A 131 20.91 8.95 8.79
CA SER A 131 19.76 8.20 9.32
C SER A 131 19.93 6.67 9.36
N ILE A 132 21.04 6.14 8.86
CA ILE A 132 21.38 4.74 9.06
C ILE A 132 22.18 4.64 10.36
N PRO A 133 21.64 3.99 11.42
CA PRO A 133 22.41 3.80 12.64
C PRO A 133 23.73 3.09 12.29
N ARG A 134 24.87 3.67 12.67
CA ARG A 134 26.22 3.12 12.47
C ARG A 134 26.38 1.69 13.01
N ARG A 135 25.45 1.26 13.84
CA ARG A 135 25.42 -0.08 14.47
C ARG A 135 25.39 -1.24 13.47
N TRP A 136 25.00 -1.02 12.21
CA TRP A 136 24.95 -2.08 11.17
C TRP A 136 26.21 -2.12 10.29
N MET A 137 27.15 -1.20 10.46
CA MET A 137 28.38 -1.12 9.65
C MET A 137 29.60 -1.78 10.29
N THR A 138 29.51 -2.19 11.55
CA THR A 138 30.61 -2.88 12.24
C THR A 138 30.23 -4.32 12.54
N SER A 139 30.35 -5.20 11.55
CA SER A 139 30.56 -6.63 11.82
C SER A 139 32.02 -6.80 12.26
N PRO A 140 32.31 -7.26 13.48
CA PRO A 140 33.67 -7.64 13.80
C PRO A 140 34.02 -8.84 12.93
N SER A 141 35.06 -8.69 12.11
CA SER A 141 35.72 -9.82 11.46
C SER A 141 36.14 -10.83 12.54
N ARG A 142 35.50 -11.99 12.58
CA ARG A 142 35.99 -13.13 13.33
C ARG A 142 37.31 -13.54 12.69
N SER A 143 38.42 -13.18 13.31
CA SER A 143 39.67 -13.85 13.12
C SER A 143 39.53 -15.24 13.76
N SER A 144 39.49 -16.25 12.94
CA SER A 144 39.68 -17.66 13.38
C SER A 144 41.16 -17.94 13.61
N PRO A 145 41.49 -18.73 14.64
CA PRO A 145 42.86 -19.17 14.91
C PRO A 145 43.37 -20.15 13.85
#